data_21e4a8c07014726efda70e965c49d562
#
_entry.id   21e4a8c07014726efda70e965c49d562
#
_cell.length_a   1.000
_cell.length_b   1.000
_cell.length_c   1.000
_cell.angle_alpha   90.00
_cell.angle_beta   90.00
_cell.angle_gamma   90.00
#
_symmetry.space_group_name_H-M   'P 1'
#
loop_
_entity.id
_entity.type
_entity.pdbx_description
1 polymer ?
#
loop_
_entity_poly.entity_id
_entity_poly.type
_entity_poly.pdbx_seq_one_letter_code
_entity_poly.pdbx_strand_id
1 'polypeptide(L)'
;MKALYQQKSGEINAACEAAIIGGFWSAALGSPHQYPSKLDDQLNLTGVILQGFDSPYGCRDADGVKELRPHTAKQLRQVSEDFTTYKMELLQRANQLKQLLDQALADGDLNALEVVTWESLQS
;
A
#
# COMPACT_ATOMS: atom_id res chain seq x y z
N MET A 1 -8.49 -28.72 -4.37
CA MET A 1 -8.30 -27.45 -5.08
C MET A 1 -8.97 -26.27 -4.38
N LYS A 2 -10.20 -26.43 -3.93
CA LYS A 2 -10.91 -25.33 -3.27
C LYS A 2 -10.20 -24.83 -2.01
N ALA A 3 -9.66 -25.74 -1.19
CA ALA A 3 -8.92 -25.38 0.01
C ALA A 3 -7.63 -24.60 -0.32
N LEU A 4 -6.92 -25.01 -1.37
CA LEU A 4 -5.71 -24.28 -1.82
C LEU A 4 -6.07 -22.90 -2.38
N TYR A 5 -7.18 -22.80 -3.13
CA TYR A 5 -7.68 -21.51 -3.62
C TYR A 5 -7.95 -20.55 -2.46
N GLN A 6 -8.63 -21.02 -1.42
CA GLN A 6 -8.95 -20.19 -0.24
C GLN A 6 -7.67 -19.77 0.50
N GLN A 7 -6.71 -20.70 0.65
CA GLN A 7 -5.43 -20.40 1.28
C GLN A 7 -4.66 -19.33 0.49
N LYS A 8 -4.55 -19.49 -0.83
CA LYS A 8 -3.86 -18.55 -1.70
C LYS A 8 -4.52 -17.18 -1.70
N SER A 9 -5.85 -17.14 -1.75
CA SER A 9 -6.63 -15.90 -1.67
C SER A 9 -6.35 -15.16 -0.36
N GLY A 10 -6.33 -15.89 0.75
CA GLY A 10 -6.00 -15.33 2.07
C GLY A 10 -4.58 -14.81 2.16
N GLU A 11 -3.63 -15.51 1.58
CA GLU A 11 -2.22 -15.07 1.53
C GLU A 11 -2.06 -13.76 0.75
N ILE A 12 -2.76 -13.63 -0.39
CA ILE A 12 -2.73 -12.40 -1.19
C ILE A 12 -3.36 -11.24 -0.42
N ASN A 13 -4.48 -11.46 0.23
CA ASN A 13 -5.13 -10.43 1.04
C ASN A 13 -4.22 -9.97 2.19
N ALA A 14 -3.58 -10.90 2.89
CA ALA A 14 -2.68 -10.59 3.99
C ALA A 14 -1.44 -9.83 3.51
N ALA A 15 -0.86 -10.24 2.38
CA ALA A 15 0.30 -9.57 1.79
C ALA A 15 -0.05 -8.14 1.34
N CYS A 16 -1.22 -7.96 0.74
CA CYS A 16 -1.71 -6.65 0.32
C CYS A 16 -1.88 -5.72 1.53
N GLU A 17 -2.55 -6.18 2.58
CA GLU A 17 -2.73 -5.42 3.81
C GLU A 17 -1.39 -5.03 4.43
N ALA A 18 -0.47 -5.98 4.54
CA ALA A 18 0.86 -5.74 5.10
C ALA A 18 1.61 -4.68 4.29
N ALA A 19 1.51 -4.70 2.96
CA ALA A 19 2.14 -3.70 2.10
C ALA A 19 1.52 -2.31 2.27
N ILE A 20 0.19 -2.23 2.38
CA ILE A 20 -0.52 -0.96 2.55
C ILE A 20 -0.09 -0.25 3.85
N ILE A 21 0.05 -0.99 4.95
CA ILE A 21 0.39 -0.43 6.25
C ILE A 21 1.88 -0.39 6.53
N GLY A 22 2.71 -0.81 5.58
CA GLY A 22 4.17 -0.90 5.73
C GLY A 22 4.94 0.40 5.47
N GLY A 23 4.24 1.51 5.23
CA GLY A 23 4.86 2.77 4.88
C GLY A 23 4.92 2.98 3.37
N PHE A 24 5.04 4.22 2.95
CA PHE A 24 5.11 4.59 1.53
C PHE A 24 6.04 5.79 1.34
N TRP A 25 6.47 6.00 0.11
CA TRP A 25 7.37 7.09 -0.22
C TRP A 25 6.63 8.23 -0.90
N SER A 26 6.96 9.46 -0.54
CA SER A 26 6.44 10.66 -1.18
C SER A 26 7.56 11.70 -1.29
N ALA A 27 7.61 12.40 -2.40
CA ALA A 27 8.56 13.49 -2.63
C ALA A 27 7.91 14.87 -2.40
N ALA A 28 6.89 14.96 -1.58
CA ALA A 28 6.18 16.21 -1.32
C ALA A 28 7.10 17.32 -0.80
N LEU A 29 8.14 16.96 -0.05
CA LEU A 29 9.13 17.92 0.49
C LEU A 29 10.28 18.25 -0.49
N GLY A 30 10.19 17.76 -1.74
CA GLY A 30 11.23 18.00 -2.75
C GLY A 30 12.22 16.85 -2.90
N SER A 31 12.28 15.94 -1.95
CA SER A 31 13.07 14.72 -1.99
C SER A 31 12.28 13.57 -1.36
N PRO A 32 12.59 12.31 -1.72
CA PRO A 32 11.83 11.18 -1.18
C PRO A 32 11.94 11.08 0.33
N HIS A 33 10.78 10.96 0.98
CA HIS A 33 10.66 10.68 2.42
C HIS A 33 9.67 9.54 2.59
N GLN A 34 9.93 8.70 3.58
CA GLN A 34 9.02 7.59 3.90
C GLN A 34 8.03 8.01 4.98
N TYR A 35 6.76 7.78 4.73
CA TYR A 35 5.67 8.13 5.63
C TYR A 35 5.04 6.87 6.20
N PRO A 36 4.67 6.88 7.48
CA PRO A 36 3.97 5.75 8.08
C PRO A 36 2.55 5.65 7.54
N SER A 37 2.04 4.43 7.39
CA SER A 37 0.71 4.19 6.84
C SER A 37 -0.10 3.15 7.60
N LYS A 38 0.14 2.97 8.89
CA LYS A 38 -0.76 2.20 9.74
C LYS A 38 -2.11 2.91 9.80
N LEU A 39 -3.14 2.22 10.23
CA LEU A 39 -4.49 2.79 10.22
C LEU A 39 -4.58 4.11 11.00
N ASP A 40 -3.96 4.19 12.18
CA ASP A 40 -3.91 5.43 12.96
C ASP A 40 -3.14 6.55 12.23
N ASP A 41 -2.07 6.21 11.51
CA ASP A 41 -1.32 7.18 10.70
C ASP A 41 -2.20 7.73 9.57
N GLN A 42 -2.99 6.87 8.92
CA GLN A 42 -3.91 7.29 7.87
C GLN A 42 -4.97 8.25 8.41
N LEU A 43 -5.50 7.96 9.59
CA LEU A 43 -6.49 8.83 10.25
C LEU A 43 -5.87 10.17 10.65
N ASN A 44 -4.64 10.17 11.16
CA ASN A 44 -3.92 11.39 11.52
C ASN A 44 -3.68 12.27 10.29
N LEU A 45 -3.23 11.68 9.19
CA LEU A 45 -3.00 12.42 7.94
C LEU A 45 -4.31 13.04 7.44
N THR A 46 -5.39 12.29 7.43
CA THR A 46 -6.72 12.78 7.04
C THR A 46 -7.12 13.96 7.93
N GLY A 47 -6.90 13.85 9.24
CA GLY A 47 -7.24 14.89 10.21
C GLY A 47 -6.51 16.20 9.95
N VAL A 48 -5.20 16.17 9.71
CA VAL A 48 -4.43 17.40 9.45
C VAL A 48 -4.80 18.01 8.09
N ILE A 49 -5.13 17.20 7.10
CA ILE A 49 -5.58 17.70 5.79
C ILE A 49 -6.93 18.41 5.90
N LEU A 50 -7.84 17.84 6.68
CA LEU A 50 -9.18 18.44 6.88
C LEU A 50 -9.10 19.79 7.56
N GLN A 51 -8.11 20.02 8.43
CA GLN A 51 -7.91 21.33 9.05
C GLN A 51 -7.42 22.39 8.05
N GLY A 52 -6.69 21.97 7.01
CA GLY A 52 -6.27 22.87 5.93
C GLY A 52 -5.12 23.82 6.29
N PHE A 53 -4.41 23.58 7.40
CA PHE A 53 -3.29 24.39 7.85
C PHE A 53 -1.96 23.73 7.58
N ASP A 54 -0.89 24.52 7.52
CA ASP A 54 0.46 24.02 7.55
C ASP A 54 0.69 23.33 8.90
N SER A 55 1.40 22.21 8.90
CA SER A 55 1.62 21.42 10.11
C SER A 55 2.91 20.63 10.01
N PRO A 56 3.65 20.46 11.10
CA PRO A 56 4.73 19.46 11.11
C PRO A 56 4.11 18.06 11.02
N TYR A 57 4.81 17.17 10.33
CA TYR A 57 4.36 15.79 10.15
C TYR A 57 5.56 14.85 10.17
N GLY A 58 5.41 13.70 10.83
CA GLY A 58 6.50 12.73 10.99
C GLY A 58 6.78 11.95 9.73
N CYS A 59 8.04 11.90 9.33
CA CYS A 59 8.50 11.10 8.20
C CYS A 59 9.98 10.77 8.35
N ARG A 60 10.46 9.80 7.55
CA ARG A 60 11.86 9.38 7.53
C ARG A 60 12.52 9.88 6.25
N ASP A 61 13.75 10.36 6.37
CA ASP A 61 14.55 10.72 5.20
C ASP A 61 15.19 9.47 4.55
N ALA A 62 16.01 9.67 3.52
CA ALA A 62 16.69 8.59 2.82
C ALA A 62 17.66 7.80 3.71
N ASP A 63 18.16 8.43 4.78
CA ASP A 63 19.05 7.80 5.76
C ASP A 63 18.28 7.11 6.90
N GLY A 64 16.94 7.13 6.84
CA GLY A 64 16.09 6.48 7.83
C GLY A 64 15.88 7.29 9.11
N VAL A 65 16.27 8.56 9.13
CA VAL A 65 16.08 9.42 10.31
C VAL A 65 14.64 9.91 10.36
N LYS A 66 13.93 9.53 11.42
CA LYS A 66 12.54 9.93 11.64
C LYS A 66 12.49 11.23 12.42
N GLU A 67 11.82 12.21 11.86
CA GLU A 67 11.63 13.52 12.49
C GLU A 67 10.28 14.10 12.11
N LEU A 68 9.79 15.02 12.96
CA LEU A 68 8.70 15.92 12.58
C LEU A 68 9.29 16.99 11.67
N ARG A 69 8.77 17.07 10.44
CA ARG A 69 9.25 18.07 9.46
C ARG A 69 8.12 19.00 9.06
N PRO A 70 8.41 20.28 8.88
CA PRO A 70 7.37 21.22 8.42
C PRO A 70 6.80 20.82 7.06
N HIS A 71 5.49 20.86 6.95
CA HIS A 71 4.77 20.63 5.71
C HIS A 71 3.77 21.76 5.51
N THR A 72 3.66 22.26 4.29
CA THR A 72 2.55 23.14 3.94
C THR A 72 1.29 22.31 3.77
N ALA A 73 0.12 22.94 3.84
CA ALA A 73 -1.15 22.27 3.57
C ALA A 73 -1.13 21.59 2.20
N LYS A 74 -0.53 22.23 1.19
CA LYS A 74 -0.38 21.67 -0.15
C LYS A 74 0.50 20.42 -0.15
N GLN A 75 1.62 20.45 0.59
CA GLN A 75 2.51 19.29 0.70
C GLN A 75 1.82 18.11 1.40
N LEU A 76 1.03 18.38 2.43
CA LEU A 76 0.25 17.34 3.12
C LEU A 76 -0.76 16.70 2.17
N ARG A 77 -1.42 17.49 1.33
CA ARG A 77 -2.33 16.95 0.31
C ARG A 77 -1.59 16.07 -0.68
N GLN A 78 -0.36 16.47 -1.08
CA GLN A 78 0.46 15.67 -1.97
C GLN A 78 0.84 14.33 -1.34
N VAL A 79 1.20 14.32 -0.05
CA VAL A 79 1.48 13.08 0.70
C VAL A 79 0.26 12.16 0.65
N SER A 80 -0.93 12.70 0.86
CA SER A 80 -2.18 11.92 0.82
C SER A 80 -2.46 11.36 -0.57
N GLU A 81 -2.25 12.16 -1.60
CA GLU A 81 -2.42 11.69 -2.99
C GLU A 81 -1.44 10.56 -3.32
N ASP A 82 -0.19 10.69 -2.88
CA ASP A 82 0.84 9.67 -3.09
C ASP A 82 0.48 8.37 -2.35
N PHE A 83 -0.05 8.49 -1.14
CA PHE A 83 -0.55 7.31 -0.42
C PHE A 83 -1.71 6.65 -1.16
N THR A 84 -2.67 7.43 -1.63
CA THR A 84 -3.83 6.90 -2.36
C THR A 84 -3.38 6.16 -3.62
N THR A 85 -2.44 6.73 -4.39
CA THR A 85 -1.88 6.08 -5.57
C THR A 85 -1.20 4.76 -5.21
N TYR A 86 -0.37 4.77 -4.19
CA TYR A 86 0.33 3.58 -3.68
C TYR A 86 -0.68 2.49 -3.29
N LYS A 87 -1.68 2.84 -2.49
CA LYS A 87 -2.71 1.91 -2.03
C LYS A 87 -3.50 1.33 -3.20
N MET A 88 -3.90 2.16 -4.16
CA MET A 88 -4.67 1.71 -5.31
C MET A 88 -3.88 0.74 -6.18
N GLU A 89 -2.58 0.97 -6.38
CA GLU A 89 -1.72 0.05 -7.11
C GLU A 89 -1.67 -1.32 -6.43
N LEU A 90 -1.56 -1.35 -5.09
CA LEU A 90 -1.56 -2.60 -4.33
C LEU A 90 -2.90 -3.33 -4.41
N LEU A 91 -4.00 -2.59 -4.33
CA LEU A 91 -5.35 -3.17 -4.45
C LEU A 91 -5.58 -3.75 -5.85
N GLN A 92 -5.12 -3.07 -6.90
CA GLN A 92 -5.22 -3.57 -8.27
C GLN A 92 -4.40 -4.84 -8.45
N ARG A 93 -3.19 -4.89 -7.90
CA ARG A 93 -2.34 -6.07 -7.92
C ARG A 93 -3.02 -7.26 -7.24
N ALA A 94 -3.59 -7.05 -6.06
CA ALA A 94 -4.33 -8.10 -5.35
C ALA A 94 -5.50 -8.60 -6.19
N ASN A 95 -6.24 -7.69 -6.83
CA ASN A 95 -7.38 -8.05 -7.67
C ASN A 95 -6.96 -8.89 -8.88
N GLN A 96 -5.87 -8.50 -9.55
CA GLN A 96 -5.34 -9.25 -10.69
C GLN A 96 -4.89 -10.66 -10.30
N LEU A 97 -4.23 -10.79 -9.15
CA LEU A 97 -3.79 -12.09 -8.64
C LEU A 97 -4.97 -12.99 -8.28
N LYS A 98 -6.01 -12.41 -7.68
CA LYS A 98 -7.25 -13.16 -7.38
C LYS A 98 -7.95 -13.61 -8.64
N GLN A 99 -7.93 -12.81 -9.70
CA GLN A 99 -8.49 -13.22 -10.99
C GLN A 99 -7.74 -14.41 -11.58
N LEU A 100 -6.40 -14.44 -11.43
CA LEU A 100 -5.61 -15.60 -11.85
C LEU A 100 -6.00 -16.86 -11.06
N LEU A 101 -6.23 -16.71 -9.74
CA LEU A 101 -6.69 -17.82 -8.91
C LEU A 101 -8.07 -18.29 -9.34
N ASP A 102 -8.99 -17.37 -9.62
CA ASP A 102 -10.36 -17.69 -10.07
C ASP A 102 -10.31 -18.47 -11.38
N GLN A 103 -9.47 -18.06 -12.32
CA GLN A 103 -9.33 -18.73 -13.61
C GLN A 103 -8.72 -20.12 -13.45
N ALA A 104 -7.68 -20.25 -12.62
CA ALA A 104 -7.05 -21.54 -12.36
C ALA A 104 -8.04 -22.52 -11.72
N LEU A 105 -8.86 -22.06 -10.79
CA LEU A 105 -9.89 -22.87 -10.16
C LEU A 105 -10.96 -23.31 -11.19
N ALA A 106 -11.41 -22.37 -12.02
CA ALA A 106 -12.41 -22.66 -13.04
C ALA A 106 -11.89 -23.68 -14.06
N ASP A 107 -10.60 -23.61 -14.40
CA ASP A 107 -9.95 -24.51 -15.36
C ASP A 107 -9.56 -25.86 -14.73
N GLY A 108 -9.66 -26.00 -13.42
CA GLY A 108 -9.19 -27.20 -12.72
C GLY A 108 -7.68 -27.38 -12.80
N ASP A 109 -6.92 -26.28 -12.94
CA ASP A 109 -5.47 -26.30 -13.14
C ASP A 109 -4.74 -26.10 -11.81
N LEU A 110 -4.38 -27.21 -11.16
CA LEU A 110 -3.71 -27.19 -9.87
C LEU A 110 -2.35 -26.48 -9.94
N ASN A 111 -1.57 -26.74 -11.00
CA ASN A 111 -0.25 -26.12 -11.15
C ASN A 111 -0.36 -24.60 -11.27
N ALA A 112 -1.30 -24.11 -12.07
CA ALA A 112 -1.54 -22.67 -12.19
C ALA A 112 -1.94 -22.05 -10.84
N LEU A 113 -2.73 -22.78 -10.05
CA LEU A 113 -3.14 -22.33 -8.72
C LEU A 113 -1.97 -22.26 -7.76
N GLU A 114 -1.08 -23.27 -7.77
CA GLU A 114 0.07 -23.36 -6.87
C GLU A 114 1.10 -22.26 -7.09
N VAL A 115 1.29 -21.80 -8.33
CA VAL A 115 2.36 -20.85 -8.67
C VAL A 115 1.99 -19.40 -8.40
N VAL A 116 0.74 -19.09 -8.14
CA VAL A 116 0.31 -17.70 -7.87
C VAL A 116 0.78 -17.28 -6.48
N THR A 117 1.57 -16.20 -6.42
CA THR A 117 2.02 -15.58 -5.17
C THR A 117 1.87 -14.07 -5.29
N TRP A 118 2.04 -13.38 -4.16
CA TRP A 118 1.99 -11.91 -4.15
C TRP A 118 2.98 -11.29 -5.14
N GLU A 119 4.14 -11.92 -5.34
CA GLU A 119 5.21 -11.45 -6.22
C GLU A 119 4.99 -11.78 -7.69
N SER A 120 3.95 -12.54 -8.05
CA SER A 120 3.75 -13.03 -9.42
C SER A 120 3.62 -11.94 -10.47
N LEU A 121 3.18 -10.73 -10.09
CA LEU A 121 3.02 -9.59 -10.99
C LEU A 121 4.09 -8.52 -10.79
N GLN A 122 5.14 -8.80 -10.04
CA GLN A 122 6.28 -7.90 -9.96
C GLN A 122 7.09 -7.96 -11.24
N SER A 123 7.33 -6.81 -11.81
CA SER A 123 8.15 -6.68 -13.01
C SER A 123 9.57 -6.30 -12.64
#